data_86574da5714f9b1c456a274f0fb97409
#
_entry.id   86574da5714f9b1c456a274f0fb97409
#
_cell.length_a   1.000
_cell.length_b   1.000
_cell.length_c   1.000
_cell.angle_alpha   90.00
_cell.angle_beta   90.00
_cell.angle_gamma   90.00
#
_symmetry.space_group_name_H-M   'P 1'
#
loop_
_entity.id
_entity.type
_entity.pdbx_description
1 polymer ?
#
loop_
_entity_poly.entity_id
_entity_poly.type
_entity_poly.pdbx_seq_one_letter_code
_entity_poly.pdbx_strand_id
1 'polypeptide(L)'
;MQVISADQAAALIRDEWTITIAGFAQCCGPESILEAMERRFESTGHPRDLSLIFGSACGDSVSQGLNRLARPGLVKQGIGNQWTCAPRLGDLAADHAVRLETWPLSVIGGWYQSLAEGRSQVLSEAGLGTFIDPQAQDPVAASDPHRPQVMRQSGLDRPTLSYRSEPVRAALLRGTRSDPHGNITMEREVGLQDQLAQAQAVRSCGGVVIVQVLEITHHDALDPRAVHLPAHLVDYVVRADPTLHGQTYGVSYSPTLSGEWHGAAGFPSGPQQDGPSHSEGLDEVWRVITRRAALEVLEATQASDRRRPLLLHAGAGLPEQVPRELHQGHRYNDPRFIWTLESGVVGGMPIGGSSSGASADPTTFLQASVPLRRGGGRGVDMALLGFGAIDRQGRVDVAHPNEAFLGVGSLIDTAPQADRLVLLGTFSTGGHPRFVDRVTRLCLDAVRGASDERPLVITELGVFRLDRGELILIEVAPGVDVQADIVARSGCPIRTIDAPRPMPAQVFGHKAIDWPFVT
;
A
#
# COMPACT_ATOMS: atom_id res chain seq x y z
N MET A 1 15.58 -16.37 24.42
CA MET A 1 15.11 -14.98 24.26
C MET A 1 15.54 -14.14 25.45
N GLN A 2 15.86 -12.85 25.26
CA GLN A 2 16.21 -11.90 26.31
C GLN A 2 15.30 -10.67 26.23
N VAL A 3 14.77 -10.23 27.37
CA VAL A 3 14.01 -8.95 27.46
C VAL A 3 15.02 -7.83 27.63
N ILE A 4 14.90 -6.80 26.77
CA ILE A 4 15.80 -5.62 26.76
C ILE A 4 14.98 -4.33 26.65
N SER A 5 15.60 -3.20 26.99
CA SER A 5 14.98 -1.89 26.74
C SER A 5 15.05 -1.49 25.28
N ALA A 6 14.25 -0.51 24.87
CA ALA A 6 14.32 0.05 23.51
C ALA A 6 15.72 0.67 23.21
N ASP A 7 16.35 1.30 24.20
CA ASP A 7 17.71 1.86 24.04
C ASP A 7 18.77 0.76 23.88
N GLN A 8 18.62 -0.35 24.61
CA GLN A 8 19.49 -1.52 24.41
C GLN A 8 19.26 -2.14 23.02
N ALA A 9 18.02 -2.22 22.54
CA ALA A 9 17.70 -2.68 21.19
C ALA A 9 18.36 -1.77 20.13
N ALA A 10 18.22 -0.45 20.27
CA ALA A 10 18.87 0.50 19.38
C ALA A 10 20.40 0.35 19.41
N ALA A 11 21.00 0.05 20.56
CA ALA A 11 22.45 -0.13 20.71
C ALA A 11 22.99 -1.38 19.99
N LEU A 12 22.16 -2.38 19.71
CA LEU A 12 22.54 -3.57 18.95
C LEU A 12 22.72 -3.28 17.44
N ILE A 13 22.04 -2.26 16.91
CA ILE A 13 22.11 -1.93 15.49
C ILE A 13 23.44 -1.24 15.19
N ARG A 14 24.18 -1.75 14.20
CA ARG A 14 25.52 -1.27 13.84
C ARG A 14 25.50 -0.50 12.53
N ASP A 15 26.51 0.29 12.32
CA ASP A 15 26.75 1.03 11.08
C ASP A 15 26.72 0.10 9.87
N GLU A 16 26.27 0.62 8.74
CA GLU A 16 26.22 -0.04 7.42
C GLU A 16 25.34 -1.32 7.35
N TRP A 17 24.60 -1.65 8.41
CA TRP A 17 23.72 -2.80 8.37
C TRP A 17 22.53 -2.59 7.44
N THR A 18 22.16 -3.67 6.77
CA THR A 18 20.85 -3.79 6.13
C THR A 18 19.86 -4.30 7.18
N ILE A 19 18.80 -3.55 7.42
CA ILE A 19 17.76 -3.90 8.40
C ILE A 19 16.39 -3.91 7.74
N THR A 20 15.52 -4.78 8.23
CA THR A 20 14.11 -4.79 7.86
C THR A 20 13.24 -4.35 9.03
N ILE A 21 12.15 -3.67 8.73
CA ILE A 21 11.29 -3.04 9.73
C ILE A 21 9.84 -3.44 9.43
N ALA A 22 9.14 -3.91 10.46
CA ALA A 22 7.70 -4.15 10.39
C ALA A 22 6.92 -2.84 10.32
N GLY A 23 5.67 -2.96 9.93
CA GLY A 23 4.77 -1.86 9.70
C GLY A 23 4.35 -1.77 8.24
N PHE A 24 3.16 -1.23 8.01
CA PHE A 24 2.59 -1.07 6.69
C PHE A 24 1.74 0.20 6.65
N ALA A 25 2.11 1.15 5.81
CA ALA A 25 1.41 2.43 5.70
C ALA A 25 1.22 3.11 7.06
N GLN A 26 -0.01 3.28 7.54
CA GLN A 26 -0.30 3.89 8.83
C GLN A 26 -0.39 2.88 9.99
N CYS A 27 0.09 1.64 9.81
CA CYS A 27 -0.19 0.54 10.75
C CYS A 27 1.08 -0.10 11.32
N CYS A 28 1.01 -0.47 12.60
CA CYS A 28 1.86 -1.48 13.24
C CYS A 28 3.38 -1.23 13.19
N GLY A 29 3.86 0.01 13.28
CA GLY A 29 5.29 0.30 13.39
C GLY A 29 5.84 -0.06 14.79
N PRO A 30 7.11 -0.55 14.92
CA PRO A 30 7.79 -0.76 16.20
C PRO A 30 8.32 0.55 16.79
N GLU A 31 7.43 1.46 17.13
CA GLU A 31 7.69 2.88 17.36
C GLU A 31 8.64 3.14 18.53
N SER A 32 8.58 2.36 19.62
CA SER A 32 9.52 2.51 20.75
C SER A 32 10.97 2.26 20.35
N ILE A 33 11.19 1.28 19.45
CA ILE A 33 12.54 0.96 18.95
C ILE A 33 13.01 2.05 17.98
N LEU A 34 12.12 2.52 17.09
CA LEU A 34 12.45 3.56 16.11
C LEU A 34 12.78 4.88 16.80
N GLU A 35 12.04 5.25 17.83
CA GLU A 35 12.32 6.43 18.65
C GLU A 35 13.67 6.31 19.37
N ALA A 36 13.98 5.15 19.94
CA ALA A 36 15.28 4.93 20.59
C ALA A 36 16.45 5.00 19.59
N MET A 37 16.25 4.52 18.35
CA MET A 37 17.25 4.66 17.29
C MET A 37 17.48 6.13 16.90
N GLU A 38 16.40 6.91 16.77
CA GLU A 38 16.48 8.35 16.51
C GLU A 38 17.30 9.06 17.60
N ARG A 39 16.91 8.88 18.89
CA ARG A 39 17.63 9.50 20.02
C ARG A 39 19.11 9.10 20.07
N ARG A 40 19.41 7.82 19.83
CA ARG A 40 20.80 7.35 19.80
C ARG A 40 21.59 8.02 18.69
N PHE A 41 21.05 8.10 17.48
CA PHE A 41 21.72 8.78 16.37
C PHE A 41 21.96 10.26 16.68
N GLU A 42 20.97 10.97 17.21
CA GLU A 42 21.09 12.38 17.57
C GLU A 42 22.17 12.63 18.65
N SER A 43 22.33 11.69 19.59
CA SER A 43 23.29 11.83 20.68
C SER A 43 24.70 11.33 20.37
N THR A 44 24.83 10.34 19.46
CA THR A 44 26.11 9.65 19.23
C THR A 44 26.60 9.70 17.78
N GLY A 45 25.74 10.04 16.83
CA GLY A 45 26.01 9.92 15.40
C GLY A 45 26.00 8.47 14.88
N HIS A 46 25.49 7.52 15.69
CA HIS A 46 25.40 6.09 15.35
C HIS A 46 24.01 5.53 15.65
N PRO A 47 23.52 4.51 14.87
CA PRO A 47 24.17 3.91 13.70
C PRO A 47 24.17 4.86 12.51
N ARG A 48 25.07 4.68 11.57
CA ARG A 48 25.13 5.43 10.31
C ARG A 48 25.06 4.52 9.10
N ASP A 49 24.69 5.11 7.97
CA ASP A 49 24.72 4.46 6.64
C ASP A 49 23.91 3.17 6.57
N LEU A 50 22.77 3.12 7.27
CA LEU A 50 21.87 1.97 7.22
C LEU A 50 21.25 1.80 5.83
N SER A 51 21.03 0.55 5.45
CA SER A 51 20.15 0.16 4.35
C SER A 51 18.83 -0.36 4.92
N LEU A 52 17.69 0.22 4.49
CA LEU A 52 16.38 -0.20 4.95
C LEU A 52 15.69 -1.06 3.89
N ILE A 53 15.00 -2.13 4.31
CA ILE A 53 14.11 -2.90 3.43
C ILE A 53 12.75 -2.99 4.11
N PHE A 54 11.70 -2.57 3.39
CA PHE A 54 10.33 -2.54 3.89
C PHE A 54 9.33 -2.76 2.75
N GLY A 55 8.16 -3.29 3.04
CA GLY A 55 7.06 -3.39 2.08
C GLY A 55 6.52 -2.00 1.74
N SER A 56 5.62 -1.48 2.57
CA SER A 56 5.22 -0.08 2.58
C SER A 56 5.85 0.59 3.80
N ALA A 57 6.46 1.76 3.61
CA ALA A 57 7.03 2.51 4.73
C ALA A 57 5.94 2.88 5.75
N CYS A 58 6.11 2.45 7.01
CA CYS A 58 5.20 2.82 8.07
C CYS A 58 5.52 4.21 8.63
N GLY A 59 4.48 4.99 8.95
CA GLY A 59 4.62 6.30 9.56
C GLY A 59 3.33 7.10 9.58
N ASP A 60 3.37 8.22 10.29
CA ASP A 60 2.26 9.15 10.43
C ASP A 60 2.19 10.19 9.29
N SER A 61 3.02 10.06 8.29
CA SER A 61 3.26 11.03 7.21
C SER A 61 3.87 12.37 7.67
N VAL A 62 4.29 12.48 8.93
CA VAL A 62 4.85 13.72 9.49
C VAL A 62 6.18 13.49 10.19
N SER A 63 6.21 12.66 11.25
CA SER A 63 7.38 12.56 12.14
C SER A 63 7.66 11.19 12.71
N GLN A 64 6.65 10.33 12.80
CA GLN A 64 6.75 8.99 13.39
C GLN A 64 7.00 7.91 12.34
N GLY A 65 7.25 6.71 12.80
CA GLY A 65 7.60 5.59 11.94
C GLY A 65 8.96 5.79 11.26
N LEU A 66 9.07 5.46 10.00
CA LEU A 66 10.31 5.63 9.24
C LEU A 66 10.72 7.11 9.03
N ASN A 67 9.82 8.08 9.29
CA ASN A 67 10.20 9.50 9.31
C ASN A 67 11.25 9.81 10.40
N ARG A 68 11.28 9.04 11.50
CA ARG A 68 12.30 9.17 12.57
C ARG A 68 13.70 8.84 12.05
N LEU A 69 13.80 7.88 11.14
CA LEU A 69 15.07 7.45 10.56
C LEU A 69 15.51 8.33 9.38
N ALA A 70 14.65 9.21 8.88
CA ALA A 70 14.96 10.13 7.81
C ALA A 70 15.88 11.28 8.32
N ARG A 71 17.10 10.92 8.68
CA ARG A 71 18.15 11.82 9.14
C ARG A 71 19.37 11.70 8.22
N PRO A 72 19.99 12.81 7.78
CA PRO A 72 21.20 12.76 6.97
C PRO A 72 22.31 11.96 7.68
N GLY A 73 22.84 10.95 7.01
CA GLY A 73 23.88 10.06 7.52
C GLY A 73 23.41 8.87 8.35
N LEU A 74 22.13 8.80 8.78
CA LEU A 74 21.58 7.62 9.45
C LEU A 74 21.25 6.53 8.41
N VAL A 75 20.57 6.90 7.34
CA VAL A 75 20.17 6.00 6.24
C VAL A 75 20.91 6.41 4.98
N LYS A 76 21.51 5.45 4.27
CA LYS A 76 22.12 5.65 2.96
C LYS A 76 21.22 5.17 1.82
N GLN A 77 20.38 4.16 2.10
CA GLN A 77 19.56 3.51 1.08
C GLN A 77 18.28 2.95 1.68
N GLY A 78 17.20 2.99 0.89
CA GLY A 78 15.95 2.29 1.16
C GLY A 78 15.48 1.50 -0.06
N ILE A 79 15.03 0.26 0.17
CA ILE A 79 14.32 -0.56 -0.79
C ILE A 79 12.91 -0.76 -0.27
N GLY A 80 11.91 -0.37 -1.04
CA GLY A 80 10.52 -0.47 -0.63
C GLY A 80 9.57 -0.41 -1.80
N ASN A 81 8.30 -0.73 -1.55
CA ASN A 81 7.25 -0.56 -2.55
C ASN A 81 6.78 0.90 -2.63
N GLN A 82 6.55 1.51 -1.46
CA GLN A 82 6.15 2.92 -1.34
C GLN A 82 6.59 3.51 0.01
N TRP A 83 6.72 4.85 0.06
CA TRP A 83 7.09 5.61 1.26
C TRP A 83 6.20 6.84 1.48
N THR A 84 4.95 6.77 1.02
CA THR A 84 3.95 7.83 1.17
C THR A 84 3.74 8.23 2.64
N CYS A 85 3.81 7.25 3.55
CA CYS A 85 3.68 7.50 5.00
C CYS A 85 5.00 7.92 5.68
N ALA A 86 6.11 7.95 4.92
CA ALA A 86 7.40 8.44 5.37
C ALA A 86 8.00 9.45 4.37
N PRO A 87 7.31 10.57 4.07
CA PRO A 87 7.71 11.52 3.04
C PRO A 87 9.09 12.12 3.26
N ARG A 88 9.56 12.25 4.52
CA ARG A 88 10.91 12.74 4.82
C ARG A 88 12.02 11.89 4.20
N LEU A 89 11.79 10.58 3.99
CA LEU A 89 12.74 9.76 3.22
C LEU A 89 12.76 10.18 1.74
N GLY A 90 11.59 10.53 1.19
CA GLY A 90 11.48 11.08 -0.16
C GLY A 90 12.20 12.41 -0.31
N ASP A 91 12.08 13.30 0.68
CA ASP A 91 12.79 14.60 0.71
C ASP A 91 14.31 14.38 0.67
N LEU A 92 14.83 13.50 1.52
CA LEU A 92 16.26 13.15 1.52
C LEU A 92 16.71 12.51 0.19
N ALA A 93 15.83 11.78 -0.48
CA ALA A 93 16.15 11.23 -1.79
C ALA A 93 16.16 12.31 -2.88
N ALA A 94 15.28 13.29 -2.82
CA ALA A 94 15.28 14.45 -3.70
C ALA A 94 16.57 15.28 -3.55
N ASP A 95 17.09 15.38 -2.34
CA ASP A 95 18.35 16.03 -2.01
C ASP A 95 19.60 15.15 -2.27
N HIS A 96 19.43 13.97 -2.86
CA HIS A 96 20.49 12.98 -3.10
C HIS A 96 21.24 12.51 -1.85
N ALA A 97 20.67 12.72 -0.66
CA ALA A 97 21.25 12.26 0.61
C ALA A 97 20.94 10.78 0.91
N VAL A 98 19.87 10.25 0.34
CA VAL A 98 19.45 8.84 0.46
C VAL A 98 19.10 8.30 -0.92
N ARG A 99 19.46 7.06 -1.23
CA ARG A 99 19.00 6.37 -2.43
C ARG A 99 17.76 5.55 -2.12
N LEU A 100 16.65 5.83 -2.78
CA LEU A 100 15.44 5.02 -2.68
C LEU A 100 15.24 4.21 -3.96
N GLU A 101 14.99 2.92 -3.79
CA GLU A 101 14.73 1.98 -4.87
C GLU A 101 13.37 1.32 -4.69
N THR A 102 12.57 1.34 -5.76
CA THR A 102 11.23 0.77 -5.73
C THR A 102 11.26 -0.68 -6.19
N TRP A 103 10.75 -1.58 -5.33
CA TRP A 103 10.47 -2.97 -5.67
C TRP A 103 8.97 -3.26 -5.52
N PRO A 104 8.36 -4.09 -6.39
CA PRO A 104 7.00 -4.56 -6.18
C PRO A 104 6.85 -5.27 -4.82
N LEU A 105 5.69 -5.12 -4.17
CA LEU A 105 5.46 -5.70 -2.84
C LEU A 105 5.59 -7.22 -2.84
N SER A 106 5.04 -7.87 -3.88
CA SER A 106 5.17 -9.33 -4.09
C SER A 106 6.63 -9.79 -4.21
N VAL A 107 7.48 -8.94 -4.79
CA VAL A 107 8.92 -9.20 -4.92
C VAL A 107 9.61 -9.10 -3.57
N ILE A 108 9.29 -8.09 -2.77
CA ILE A 108 9.88 -7.90 -1.43
C ILE A 108 9.58 -9.11 -0.55
N GLY A 109 8.32 -9.55 -0.49
CA GLY A 109 7.96 -10.74 0.29
C GLY A 109 8.57 -12.03 -0.26
N GLY A 110 8.59 -12.20 -1.58
CA GLY A 110 9.27 -13.33 -2.23
C GLY A 110 10.77 -13.33 -1.98
N TRP A 111 11.38 -12.15 -1.83
CA TRP A 111 12.79 -12.01 -1.49
C TRP A 111 13.08 -12.44 -0.05
N TYR A 112 12.24 -12.07 0.94
CA TYR A 112 12.36 -12.60 2.31
C TYR A 112 12.29 -14.14 2.32
N GLN A 113 11.34 -14.73 1.59
CA GLN A 113 11.21 -16.18 1.47
C GLN A 113 12.45 -16.81 0.84
N SER A 114 12.98 -16.21 -0.23
CA SER A 114 14.21 -16.67 -0.88
C SER A 114 15.42 -16.64 0.05
N LEU A 115 15.58 -15.57 0.84
CA LEU A 115 16.63 -15.49 1.85
C LEU A 115 16.46 -16.56 2.94
N ALA A 116 15.23 -16.80 3.42
CA ALA A 116 14.94 -17.85 4.40
C ALA A 116 15.32 -19.25 3.88
N GLU A 117 15.25 -19.47 2.58
CA GLU A 117 15.67 -20.69 1.90
C GLU A 117 17.17 -20.69 1.50
N GLY A 118 17.95 -19.69 1.90
CA GLY A 118 19.38 -19.56 1.59
C GLY A 118 19.70 -19.07 0.18
N ARG A 119 18.72 -18.53 -0.54
CA ARG A 119 18.93 -17.92 -1.87
C ARG A 119 19.15 -16.41 -1.72
N SER A 120 20.00 -15.83 -2.56
CA SER A 120 20.35 -14.40 -2.51
C SER A 120 19.54 -13.54 -3.49
N GLN A 121 18.59 -14.13 -4.20
CA GLN A 121 17.80 -13.43 -5.22
C GLN A 121 16.40 -14.00 -5.33
N VAL A 122 15.48 -13.18 -5.84
CA VAL A 122 14.16 -13.61 -6.30
C VAL A 122 13.99 -13.32 -7.78
N LEU A 123 13.35 -14.24 -8.51
CA LEU A 123 12.99 -14.06 -9.92
C LEU A 123 11.49 -13.75 -10.00
N SER A 124 11.11 -12.71 -10.75
CA SER A 124 9.73 -12.29 -10.90
C SER A 124 9.48 -11.63 -12.26
N GLU A 125 8.28 -11.79 -12.77
CA GLU A 125 7.79 -11.02 -13.94
C GLU A 125 7.28 -9.63 -13.53
N ALA A 126 7.03 -9.38 -12.23
CA ALA A 126 6.58 -8.08 -11.74
C ALA A 126 7.62 -7.00 -12.02
N GLY A 127 7.18 -5.89 -12.59
CA GLY A 127 8.04 -4.78 -13.01
C GLY A 127 8.56 -4.86 -14.44
N LEU A 128 8.37 -5.98 -15.16
CA LEU A 128 8.78 -6.07 -16.57
C LEU A 128 8.10 -4.99 -17.43
N GLY A 129 8.89 -4.33 -18.28
CA GLY A 129 8.42 -3.29 -19.19
C GLY A 129 8.04 -1.98 -18.49
N THR A 130 8.15 -1.89 -17.17
CA THR A 130 7.96 -0.66 -16.38
C THR A 130 9.30 0.05 -16.15
N PHE A 131 9.27 1.19 -15.44
CA PHE A 131 10.48 1.92 -15.06
C PHE A 131 11.44 1.12 -14.15
N ILE A 132 11.00 -0.01 -13.58
CA ILE A 132 11.83 -0.92 -12.79
C ILE A 132 12.70 -1.80 -13.70
N ASP A 133 12.25 -2.12 -14.90
CA ASP A 133 12.97 -2.96 -15.86
C ASP A 133 14.17 -2.21 -16.46
N PRO A 134 15.43 -2.61 -16.17
CA PRO A 134 16.61 -1.89 -16.65
C PRO A 134 16.81 -1.98 -18.17
N GLN A 135 16.09 -2.87 -18.85
CA GLN A 135 16.13 -3.04 -20.29
C GLN A 135 14.79 -2.70 -20.97
N ALA A 136 13.93 -1.94 -20.28
CA ALA A 136 12.71 -1.46 -20.90
C ALA A 136 13.05 -0.57 -22.10
N GLN A 137 12.43 -0.85 -23.24
CA GLN A 137 12.68 -0.10 -24.49
C GLN A 137 11.96 1.26 -24.50
N ASP A 138 10.96 1.43 -23.64
CA ASP A 138 10.27 2.71 -23.54
C ASP A 138 11.19 3.73 -22.82
N PRO A 139 11.50 4.88 -23.44
CA PRO A 139 12.33 5.91 -22.82
C PRO A 139 11.74 6.47 -21.51
N VAL A 140 10.42 6.30 -21.27
CA VAL A 140 9.76 6.67 -20.01
C VAL A 140 10.03 5.63 -18.92
N ALA A 141 10.32 4.40 -19.32
CA ALA A 141 10.72 3.34 -18.39
C ALA A 141 12.21 3.40 -18.04
N ALA A 142 13.04 4.00 -18.89
CA ALA A 142 14.48 4.13 -18.65
C ALA A 142 14.74 5.05 -17.45
N SER A 143 14.74 4.50 -16.27
CA SER A 143 15.13 5.19 -15.04
C SER A 143 16.44 4.63 -14.54
N ASP A 144 17.21 5.47 -13.88
CA ASP A 144 18.47 5.25 -13.19
C ASP A 144 19.34 4.08 -13.73
N PRO A 145 20.38 4.37 -14.56
CA PRO A 145 21.30 3.35 -15.09
C PRO A 145 22.12 2.63 -13.99
N HIS A 146 22.03 3.07 -12.74
CA HIS A 146 22.78 2.54 -11.61
C HIS A 146 21.94 1.66 -10.66
N ARG A 147 21.10 0.76 -11.21
CA ARG A 147 20.36 -0.24 -10.43
C ARG A 147 21.05 -1.61 -10.48
N PRO A 148 22.14 -1.84 -9.72
CA PRO A 148 22.82 -3.12 -9.74
C PRO A 148 21.98 -4.26 -9.12
N GLN A 149 20.89 -3.92 -8.45
CA GLN A 149 20.04 -4.84 -7.69
C GLN A 149 18.91 -5.45 -8.52
N VAL A 150 18.55 -4.86 -9.66
CA VAL A 150 17.54 -5.40 -10.58
C VAL A 150 18.19 -5.68 -11.93
N MET A 151 18.09 -6.92 -12.39
CA MET A 151 18.68 -7.35 -13.66
C MET A 151 17.68 -8.16 -14.48
N ARG A 152 17.60 -7.91 -15.78
CA ARG A 152 16.81 -8.76 -16.67
C ARG A 152 17.56 -10.06 -16.94
N GLN A 153 16.87 -11.19 -16.73
CA GLN A 153 17.42 -12.51 -16.99
C GLN A 153 17.13 -12.95 -18.43
N SER A 154 18.18 -13.49 -19.07
CA SER A 154 18.09 -14.07 -20.41
C SER A 154 18.15 -15.59 -20.32
N GLY A 155 17.58 -16.30 -21.31
CA GLY A 155 17.67 -17.76 -21.40
C GLY A 155 16.63 -18.53 -20.59
N LEU A 156 15.64 -17.87 -20.01
CA LEU A 156 14.44 -18.49 -19.43
C LEU A 156 13.31 -18.54 -20.47
N ASP A 157 12.34 -19.44 -20.28
CA ASP A 157 11.18 -19.59 -21.16
C ASP A 157 10.35 -18.29 -21.26
N ARG A 158 10.40 -17.49 -20.21
CA ARG A 158 9.78 -16.17 -20.14
C ARG A 158 10.75 -15.12 -19.64
N PRO A 159 10.65 -13.88 -20.15
CA PRO A 159 11.42 -12.77 -19.59
C PRO A 159 11.12 -12.61 -18.10
N THR A 160 12.13 -12.45 -17.27
CA THR A 160 12.02 -12.23 -15.83
C THR A 160 13.05 -11.21 -15.37
N LEU A 161 12.75 -10.56 -14.24
CA LEU A 161 13.69 -9.73 -13.52
C LEU A 161 14.25 -10.51 -12.33
N SER A 162 15.54 -10.37 -12.07
CA SER A 162 16.22 -10.85 -10.86
C SER A 162 16.41 -9.65 -9.93
N TYR A 163 15.92 -9.79 -8.71
CA TYR A 163 16.05 -8.79 -7.66
C TYR A 163 17.02 -9.31 -6.58
N ARG A 164 17.99 -8.49 -6.21
CA ARG A 164 19.05 -8.84 -5.25
C ARG A 164 19.27 -7.71 -4.26
N SER A 165 19.56 -8.05 -3.01
CA SER A 165 20.00 -7.10 -2.00
C SER A 165 21.06 -7.72 -1.11
N GLU A 166 21.70 -6.90 -0.28
CA GLU A 166 22.62 -7.34 0.76
C GLU A 166 21.91 -8.18 1.83
N PRO A 167 22.63 -9.10 2.48
CA PRO A 167 22.07 -9.90 3.57
C PRO A 167 21.52 -9.03 4.69
N VAL A 168 20.31 -9.34 5.18
CA VAL A 168 19.67 -8.59 6.25
C VAL A 168 20.25 -8.97 7.60
N ARG A 169 20.68 -7.97 8.38
CA ARG A 169 21.37 -8.15 9.66
C ARG A 169 20.49 -7.96 10.87
N ALA A 170 19.37 -7.24 10.74
CA ALA A 170 18.41 -7.11 11.82
C ALA A 170 16.98 -7.03 11.30
N ALA A 171 16.03 -7.59 12.07
CA ALA A 171 14.60 -7.36 11.92
C ALA A 171 14.09 -6.63 13.15
N LEU A 172 13.42 -5.49 12.93
CA LEU A 172 12.70 -4.75 13.95
C LEU A 172 11.22 -5.04 13.74
N LEU A 173 10.67 -5.92 14.55
CA LEU A 173 9.33 -6.47 14.39
C LEU A 173 8.40 -6.02 15.53
N ARG A 174 7.12 -6.37 15.39
CA ARG A 174 6.11 -6.01 16.37
C ARG A 174 5.12 -7.16 16.58
N GLY A 175 4.59 -7.28 17.79
CA GLY A 175 3.51 -8.20 18.15
C GLY A 175 2.77 -7.73 19.37
N THR A 176 1.73 -8.46 19.77
CA THR A 176 0.89 -8.10 20.91
C THR A 176 1.49 -8.57 22.22
N ARG A 177 1.74 -9.88 22.36
CA ARG A 177 2.28 -10.50 23.58
C ARG A 177 3.46 -11.41 23.30
N SER A 178 4.33 -11.51 24.29
CA SER A 178 5.40 -12.52 24.34
C SER A 178 5.23 -13.40 25.56
N ASP A 179 5.43 -14.72 25.43
CA ASP A 179 5.64 -15.59 26.57
C ASP A 179 7.11 -15.52 27.05
N PRO A 180 7.45 -16.18 28.20
CA PRO A 180 8.82 -16.21 28.73
C PRO A 180 9.83 -16.89 27.78
N HIS A 181 9.37 -17.69 26.83
CA HIS A 181 10.24 -18.36 25.85
C HIS A 181 10.52 -17.47 24.63
N GLY A 182 9.68 -16.48 24.35
CA GLY A 182 9.78 -15.59 23.19
C GLY A 182 8.86 -15.96 22.04
N ASN A 183 7.83 -16.76 22.28
CA ASN A 183 6.73 -16.91 21.33
C ASN A 183 5.91 -15.63 21.30
N ILE A 184 5.61 -15.12 20.10
CA ILE A 184 4.92 -13.85 19.91
C ILE A 184 3.56 -14.06 19.28
N THR A 185 2.54 -13.42 19.85
CA THR A 185 1.18 -13.37 19.28
C THR A 185 0.87 -12.02 18.67
N MET A 186 -0.19 -11.95 17.85
CA MET A 186 -0.57 -10.75 17.09
C MET A 186 -2.06 -10.44 17.18
N GLU A 187 -2.74 -10.88 18.21
CA GLU A 187 -4.20 -10.79 18.34
C GLU A 187 -4.75 -9.35 18.36
N ARG A 188 -3.94 -8.36 18.73
CA ARG A 188 -4.33 -6.94 18.70
C ARG A 188 -3.74 -6.15 17.55
N GLU A 189 -2.96 -6.80 16.71
CA GLU A 189 -2.42 -6.15 15.52
C GLU A 189 -3.48 -6.08 14.42
N VAL A 190 -3.38 -5.07 13.57
CA VAL A 190 -4.33 -4.85 12.45
C VAL A 190 -3.85 -5.45 11.13
N GLY A 191 -2.85 -6.32 11.18
CA GLY A 191 -2.29 -7.05 10.05
C GLY A 191 -1.10 -7.89 10.45
N LEU A 192 -0.89 -9.01 9.76
CA LEU A 192 0.27 -9.90 9.97
C LEU A 192 1.51 -9.38 9.25
N GLN A 193 1.30 -8.66 8.15
CA GLN A 193 2.35 -8.19 7.25
C GLN A 193 3.25 -9.36 6.81
N ASP A 194 4.56 -9.13 6.60
CA ASP A 194 5.51 -10.20 6.24
C ASP A 194 6.43 -10.59 7.39
N GLN A 195 6.03 -10.35 8.65
CA GLN A 195 6.92 -10.42 9.80
C GLN A 195 7.53 -11.80 10.02
N LEU A 196 6.78 -12.89 9.77
CA LEU A 196 7.34 -14.23 9.85
C LEU A 196 8.44 -14.46 8.81
N ALA A 197 8.22 -14.03 7.58
CA ALA A 197 9.21 -14.14 6.50
C ALA A 197 10.44 -13.25 6.76
N GLN A 198 10.24 -12.05 7.31
CA GLN A 198 11.32 -11.16 7.75
C GLN A 198 12.19 -11.81 8.83
N ALA A 199 11.56 -12.39 9.88
CA ALA A 199 12.29 -13.09 10.94
C ALA A 199 13.09 -14.28 10.39
N GLN A 200 12.50 -15.11 9.55
CA GLN A 200 13.16 -16.26 8.93
C GLN A 200 14.34 -15.82 8.04
N ALA A 201 14.15 -14.79 7.22
CA ALA A 201 15.20 -14.24 6.36
C ALA A 201 16.41 -13.75 7.17
N VAL A 202 16.16 -12.98 8.24
CA VAL A 202 17.22 -12.46 9.10
C VAL A 202 17.97 -13.59 9.82
N ARG A 203 17.24 -14.57 10.33
CA ARG A 203 17.86 -15.75 10.99
C ARG A 203 18.72 -16.54 10.01
N SER A 204 18.27 -16.75 8.78
CA SER A 204 19.05 -17.42 7.72
C SER A 204 20.35 -16.66 7.38
N CYS A 205 20.33 -15.33 7.47
CA CYS A 205 21.49 -14.48 7.26
C CYS A 205 22.42 -14.35 8.50
N GLY A 206 22.13 -15.07 9.61
CA GLY A 206 22.87 -14.94 10.86
C GLY A 206 22.69 -13.58 11.55
N GLY A 207 21.57 -12.90 11.28
CA GLY A 207 21.21 -11.61 11.87
C GLY A 207 20.41 -11.75 13.17
N VAL A 208 19.98 -10.62 13.71
CA VAL A 208 19.27 -10.49 14.98
C VAL A 208 17.80 -10.11 14.77
N VAL A 209 16.89 -10.77 15.47
CA VAL A 209 15.45 -10.50 15.45
C VAL A 209 15.02 -9.88 16.78
N ILE A 210 14.54 -8.64 16.73
CA ILE A 210 14.10 -7.84 17.86
C ILE A 210 12.60 -7.56 17.69
N VAL A 211 11.79 -7.95 18.68
CA VAL A 211 10.34 -7.79 18.60
C VAL A 211 9.85 -6.87 19.71
N GLN A 212 9.19 -5.79 19.33
CA GLN A 212 8.46 -4.92 20.25
C GLN A 212 7.09 -5.56 20.55
N VAL A 213 6.72 -5.66 21.83
CA VAL A 213 5.42 -6.19 22.27
C VAL A 213 4.77 -5.26 23.30
N LEU A 214 3.44 -5.28 23.36
CA LEU A 214 2.69 -4.53 24.35
C LEU A 214 2.81 -5.17 25.75
N GLU A 215 2.81 -6.51 25.81
CA GLU A 215 2.79 -7.25 27.05
C GLU A 215 3.75 -8.44 27.02
N ILE A 216 4.39 -8.70 28.16
CA ILE A 216 5.17 -9.93 28.40
C ILE A 216 4.43 -10.72 29.45
N THR A 217 3.97 -11.93 29.11
CA THR A 217 3.23 -12.79 30.04
C THR A 217 4.19 -13.49 30.99
N HIS A 218 3.70 -13.84 32.20
CA HIS A 218 4.49 -14.54 33.20
C HIS A 218 4.30 -16.06 33.18
N HIS A 219 3.42 -16.59 32.31
CA HIS A 219 3.06 -17.99 32.22
C HIS A 219 3.11 -18.47 30.76
N ASP A 220 3.30 -19.79 30.59
CA ASP A 220 3.25 -20.49 29.28
C ASP A 220 1.81 -20.57 28.75
N ALA A 221 1.10 -19.44 28.76
CA ALA A 221 -0.34 -19.36 28.57
C ALA A 221 -0.79 -18.91 27.20
N LEU A 222 0.12 -18.86 26.22
CA LEU A 222 -0.26 -18.51 24.84
C LEU A 222 -0.87 -19.74 24.15
N ASP A 223 -2.01 -19.55 23.46
CA ASP A 223 -2.52 -20.59 22.56
C ASP A 223 -1.47 -20.82 21.44
N PRO A 224 -0.95 -22.04 21.26
CA PRO A 224 0.03 -22.33 20.22
C PRO A 224 -0.45 -21.96 18.81
N ARG A 225 -1.76 -21.94 18.58
CA ARG A 225 -2.35 -21.53 17.30
C ARG A 225 -2.35 -20.03 17.08
N ALA A 226 -2.24 -19.24 18.16
CA ALA A 226 -2.14 -17.79 18.11
C ALA A 226 -0.68 -17.30 17.98
N VAL A 227 0.31 -18.18 18.17
CA VAL A 227 1.73 -17.85 18.00
C VAL A 227 2.02 -17.60 16.55
N HIS A 228 2.42 -16.36 16.24
CA HIS A 228 2.77 -15.95 14.89
C HIS A 228 4.27 -15.98 14.64
N LEU A 229 5.08 -15.53 15.63
CA LEU A 229 6.53 -15.65 15.57
C LEU A 229 6.97 -16.65 16.66
N PRO A 230 7.45 -17.84 16.26
CA PRO A 230 7.91 -18.85 17.23
C PRO A 230 9.24 -18.43 17.86
N ALA A 231 9.42 -18.81 19.13
CA ALA A 231 10.53 -18.41 19.98
C ALA A 231 11.93 -18.62 19.37
N HIS A 232 12.13 -19.69 18.58
CA HIS A 232 13.43 -19.97 17.96
C HIS A 232 13.86 -18.93 16.92
N LEU A 233 12.94 -18.09 16.45
CA LEU A 233 13.25 -16.99 15.55
C LEU A 233 13.55 -15.66 16.26
N VAL A 234 13.22 -15.54 17.56
CA VAL A 234 13.28 -14.28 18.32
C VAL A 234 14.48 -14.25 19.26
N ASP A 235 15.36 -13.28 19.10
CA ASP A 235 16.52 -13.10 19.99
C ASP A 235 16.18 -12.19 21.17
N TYR A 236 15.51 -11.06 20.91
CA TYR A 236 15.21 -10.04 21.91
C TYR A 236 13.75 -9.61 21.85
N VAL A 237 13.20 -9.32 23.02
CA VAL A 237 11.87 -8.73 23.17
C VAL A 237 11.99 -7.41 23.90
N VAL A 238 11.33 -6.38 23.35
CA VAL A 238 11.21 -5.05 23.94
C VAL A 238 9.77 -4.83 24.39
N ARG A 239 9.56 -4.56 25.66
CA ARG A 239 8.25 -4.10 26.13
C ARG A 239 8.07 -2.65 25.70
N ALA A 240 7.04 -2.37 24.94
CA ALA A 240 6.73 -1.04 24.44
C ALA A 240 6.23 -0.11 25.55
N ASP A 241 6.45 1.19 25.38
CA ASP A 241 5.58 2.19 25.96
C ASP A 241 4.19 2.08 25.26
N PRO A 242 3.07 1.96 26.00
CA PRO A 242 1.75 1.83 25.42
C PRO A 242 1.38 3.00 24.47
N THR A 243 1.92 4.20 24.70
CA THR A 243 1.71 5.37 23.84
C THR A 243 2.43 5.27 22.49
N LEU A 244 3.46 4.41 22.42
CA LEU A 244 4.25 4.10 21.22
C LEU A 244 3.90 2.71 20.66
N HIS A 245 2.66 2.24 20.94
CA HIS A 245 2.17 0.94 20.48
C HIS A 245 0.72 1.00 19.99
N GLY A 246 0.32 2.10 19.38
CA GLY A 246 -0.99 2.22 18.73
C GLY A 246 -1.17 1.20 17.61
N GLN A 247 -2.37 0.69 17.38
CA GLN A 247 -2.67 -0.20 16.25
C GLN A 247 -2.40 0.48 14.92
N THR A 248 -2.74 1.77 14.83
CA THR A 248 -2.42 2.65 13.72
C THR A 248 -1.91 3.98 14.27
N TYR A 249 -1.42 4.86 13.40
CA TYR A 249 -1.05 6.21 13.84
C TYR A 249 -2.26 7.10 14.16
N GLY A 250 -3.47 6.71 13.73
CA GLY A 250 -4.73 7.41 14.05
C GLY A 250 -5.54 6.77 15.18
N VAL A 251 -5.29 5.50 15.52
CA VAL A 251 -6.07 4.74 16.52
C VAL A 251 -5.14 3.98 17.43
N SER A 252 -5.16 4.32 18.73
CA SER A 252 -4.36 3.60 19.73
C SER A 252 -4.80 2.15 19.88
N TYR A 253 -6.11 1.92 20.04
CA TYR A 253 -6.70 0.59 20.10
C TYR A 253 -8.19 0.58 19.79
N SER A 254 -8.60 -0.37 18.96
CA SER A 254 -10.00 -0.72 18.73
C SER A 254 -10.11 -2.23 18.45
N PRO A 255 -10.92 -2.98 19.21
CA PRO A 255 -11.10 -4.42 18.99
C PRO A 255 -11.76 -4.72 17.63
N THR A 256 -12.40 -3.73 17.01
CA THR A 256 -12.97 -3.86 15.67
C THR A 256 -11.90 -3.94 14.59
N LEU A 257 -10.72 -3.33 14.80
CA LEU A 257 -9.62 -3.34 13.84
C LEU A 257 -8.80 -4.63 13.89
N SER A 258 -8.73 -5.27 15.03
CA SER A 258 -8.01 -6.55 15.23
C SER A 258 -8.88 -7.79 15.03
N GLY A 259 -10.19 -7.61 14.79
CA GLY A 259 -11.12 -8.73 14.65
C GLY A 259 -11.46 -9.42 15.98
N GLU A 260 -11.09 -8.84 17.14
CA GLU A 260 -11.47 -9.34 18.46
C GLU A 260 -12.98 -9.15 18.72
N TRP A 261 -13.57 -8.18 18.07
CA TRP A 261 -15.00 -7.94 18.11
C TRP A 261 -15.58 -7.78 16.69
N HIS A 262 -16.68 -8.51 16.45
CA HIS A 262 -17.51 -8.40 15.25
C HIS A 262 -18.83 -7.71 15.61
N GLY A 263 -19.17 -6.64 14.93
CA GLY A 263 -20.47 -5.97 15.10
C GLY A 263 -20.45 -4.47 14.83
N ALA A 264 -21.66 -3.94 14.62
CA ALA A 264 -21.92 -2.54 14.24
C ALA A 264 -21.70 -1.50 15.34
N ALA A 265 -21.17 -1.86 16.50
CA ALA A 265 -20.95 -0.95 17.61
C ALA A 265 -19.67 -0.13 17.40
N GLY A 266 -19.85 0.96 16.66
CA GLY A 266 -18.91 2.08 16.66
C GLY A 266 -17.71 1.91 15.73
N PHE A 267 -17.73 2.62 14.61
CA PHE A 267 -16.51 3.17 14.05
C PHE A 267 -15.65 3.67 15.21
N PRO A 268 -14.34 3.46 15.20
CA PRO A 268 -13.47 4.16 16.11
C PRO A 268 -13.80 5.64 16.02
N SER A 269 -14.61 6.14 16.95
CA SER A 269 -14.95 7.56 17.08
C SER A 269 -13.81 8.28 17.82
N GLY A 270 -12.57 7.98 17.42
CA GLY A 270 -11.47 8.87 17.69
C GLY A 270 -11.57 10.07 16.75
N PRO A 271 -10.98 11.21 17.08
CA PRO A 271 -10.79 12.22 16.07
C PRO A 271 -10.09 11.50 14.92
N GLN A 272 -10.78 11.35 13.80
CA GLN A 272 -10.10 11.22 12.54
C GLN A 272 -9.23 12.48 12.52
N GLN A 273 -7.97 12.35 12.97
CA GLN A 273 -6.98 13.29 12.55
C GLN A 273 -6.93 13.05 11.06
N ASP A 274 -7.72 13.87 10.40
CA ASP A 274 -7.66 14.06 8.98
C ASP A 274 -6.18 14.07 8.65
N GLY A 275 -5.76 13.11 7.84
CA GLY A 275 -4.54 13.30 7.09
C GLY A 275 -4.63 14.71 6.51
N PRO A 276 -3.57 15.39 6.09
CA PRO A 276 -3.53 16.83 5.88
C PRO A 276 -4.89 17.30 5.39
N SER A 277 -5.60 18.07 6.21
CA SER A 277 -7.02 18.42 6.02
C SER A 277 -7.16 18.94 4.61
N HIS A 278 -7.75 18.14 3.75
CA HIS A 278 -8.06 18.60 2.41
C HIS A 278 -9.00 19.77 2.59
N SER A 279 -8.77 20.86 1.87
CA SER A 279 -9.73 21.98 1.88
C SER A 279 -11.13 21.45 1.58
N GLU A 280 -12.17 22.00 2.17
CA GLU A 280 -13.57 21.53 2.00
C GLU A 280 -13.94 21.24 0.52
N GLY A 281 -13.35 22.00 -0.43
CA GLY A 281 -13.54 21.77 -1.86
C GLY A 281 -12.92 20.47 -2.40
N LEU A 282 -11.81 20.00 -1.83
CA LEU A 282 -11.19 18.72 -2.22
C LEU A 282 -11.99 17.53 -1.70
N ASP A 283 -12.60 17.63 -0.51
CA ASP A 283 -13.46 16.57 0.04
C ASP A 283 -14.70 16.37 -0.84
N GLU A 284 -15.25 17.43 -1.41
CA GLU A 284 -16.37 17.35 -2.34
C GLU A 284 -15.98 16.69 -3.66
N VAL A 285 -14.83 17.05 -4.22
CA VAL A 285 -14.28 16.45 -5.43
C VAL A 285 -14.04 14.95 -5.23
N TRP A 286 -13.41 14.57 -4.13
CA TRP A 286 -13.16 13.17 -3.80
C TRP A 286 -14.47 12.40 -3.63
N ARG A 287 -15.47 12.98 -2.99
CA ARG A 287 -16.77 12.36 -2.82
C ARG A 287 -17.45 12.04 -4.18
N VAL A 288 -17.38 12.94 -5.15
CA VAL A 288 -17.92 12.69 -6.49
C VAL A 288 -17.25 11.47 -7.11
N ILE A 289 -15.92 11.39 -7.04
CA ILE A 289 -15.14 10.30 -7.62
C ILE A 289 -15.46 8.98 -6.92
N THR A 290 -15.45 8.96 -5.57
CA THR A 290 -15.70 7.76 -4.78
C THR A 290 -17.11 7.23 -4.97
N ARG A 291 -18.09 8.13 -5.04
CA ARG A 291 -19.51 7.78 -5.28
C ARG A 291 -19.71 7.21 -6.69
N ARG A 292 -19.07 7.80 -7.71
CA ARG A 292 -19.14 7.23 -9.07
C ARG A 292 -18.46 5.84 -9.12
N ALA A 293 -17.33 5.67 -8.44
CA ALA A 293 -16.65 4.39 -8.34
C ALA A 293 -17.50 3.35 -7.57
N ALA A 294 -18.20 3.76 -6.52
CA ALA A 294 -19.14 2.89 -5.80
C ALA A 294 -20.26 2.38 -6.70
N LEU A 295 -20.80 3.21 -7.59
CA LEU A 295 -21.78 2.76 -8.59
C LEU A 295 -21.19 1.70 -9.53
N GLU A 296 -19.93 1.84 -9.93
CA GLU A 296 -19.26 0.84 -10.76
C GLU A 296 -19.14 -0.52 -10.06
N VAL A 297 -18.85 -0.52 -8.75
CA VAL A 297 -18.86 -1.75 -7.94
C VAL A 297 -20.24 -2.37 -7.90
N LEU A 298 -21.28 -1.57 -7.71
CA LEU A 298 -22.68 -2.05 -7.66
C LEU A 298 -23.13 -2.61 -9.02
N GLU A 299 -22.81 -1.96 -10.12
CA GLU A 299 -23.08 -2.44 -11.48
C GLU A 299 -22.39 -3.78 -11.73
N ALA A 300 -21.13 -3.93 -11.28
CA ALA A 300 -20.40 -5.18 -11.39
C ALA A 300 -21.03 -6.31 -10.57
N THR A 301 -21.57 -6.02 -9.38
CA THR A 301 -22.26 -7.01 -8.56
C THR A 301 -23.57 -7.49 -9.19
N GLN A 302 -24.31 -6.60 -9.86
CA GLN A 302 -25.56 -6.96 -10.57
C GLN A 302 -25.30 -7.77 -11.83
N ALA A 303 -24.27 -7.39 -12.59
CA ALA A 303 -23.91 -8.11 -13.83
C ALA A 303 -23.31 -9.51 -13.56
N SER A 304 -22.95 -9.78 -12.29
CA SER A 304 -22.32 -11.04 -11.91
C SER A 304 -23.37 -12.13 -11.63
N ASP A 305 -23.43 -13.14 -12.48
CA ASP A 305 -24.20 -14.39 -12.24
C ASP A 305 -23.44 -15.35 -11.31
N ARG A 306 -22.57 -14.82 -10.46
CA ARG A 306 -21.64 -15.61 -9.65
C ARG A 306 -22.27 -16.05 -8.33
N ARG A 307 -22.08 -17.32 -7.99
CA ARG A 307 -22.48 -17.88 -6.69
C ARG A 307 -21.53 -17.49 -5.53
N ARG A 308 -20.55 -16.62 -5.77
CA ARG A 308 -19.56 -16.18 -4.79
C ARG A 308 -19.43 -14.64 -4.79
N PRO A 309 -19.04 -14.03 -3.67
CA PRO A 309 -18.78 -12.59 -3.62
C PRO A 309 -17.69 -12.18 -4.61
N LEU A 310 -17.77 -10.95 -5.10
CA LEU A 310 -16.68 -10.32 -5.85
C LEU A 310 -15.52 -10.02 -4.90
N LEU A 311 -14.31 -10.33 -5.33
CA LEU A 311 -13.10 -9.95 -4.63
C LEU A 311 -12.61 -8.62 -5.18
N LEU A 312 -12.66 -7.59 -4.35
CA LEU A 312 -12.36 -6.20 -4.70
C LEU A 312 -11.05 -5.77 -4.03
N HIS A 313 -10.23 -5.02 -4.73
CA HIS A 313 -9.04 -4.41 -4.14
C HIS A 313 -9.16 -2.89 -4.10
N ALA A 314 -8.96 -2.30 -2.93
CA ALA A 314 -8.87 -0.86 -2.75
C ALA A 314 -7.40 -0.47 -2.51
N GLY A 315 -6.81 0.25 -3.47
CA GLY A 315 -5.49 0.86 -3.29
C GLY A 315 -5.52 2.00 -2.28
N ALA A 316 -4.37 2.32 -1.70
CA ALA A 316 -4.25 3.37 -0.69
C ALA A 316 -4.73 4.75 -1.18
N GLY A 317 -5.26 5.55 -0.27
CA GLY A 317 -5.71 6.92 -0.51
C GLY A 317 -7.16 7.03 -0.98
N LEU A 318 -7.41 7.68 -2.11
CA LEU A 318 -8.76 7.90 -2.63
C LEU A 318 -9.57 6.61 -2.82
N PRO A 319 -9.02 5.50 -3.35
CA PRO A 319 -9.76 4.25 -3.48
C PRO A 319 -10.24 3.64 -2.16
N GLU A 320 -9.51 3.82 -1.03
CA GLU A 320 -9.94 3.35 0.30
C GLU A 320 -11.20 4.06 0.82
N GLN A 321 -11.62 5.16 0.20
CA GLN A 321 -12.84 5.86 0.58
C GLN A 321 -14.09 5.27 -0.10
N VAL A 322 -13.94 4.54 -1.22
CA VAL A 322 -15.06 3.95 -1.97
C VAL A 322 -15.93 3.02 -1.12
N PRO A 323 -15.37 2.14 -0.29
CA PRO A 323 -16.16 1.28 0.58
C PRO A 323 -17.15 2.03 1.48
N ARG A 324 -16.82 3.23 1.95
CA ARG A 324 -17.69 4.04 2.81
C ARG A 324 -18.99 4.43 2.11
N GLU A 325 -18.94 4.68 0.81
CA GLU A 325 -20.12 5.03 0.01
C GLU A 325 -21.11 3.86 -0.15
N LEU A 326 -20.62 2.63 -0.01
CA LEU A 326 -21.40 1.40 -0.12
C LEU A 326 -21.95 0.92 1.24
N HIS A 327 -21.29 1.26 2.34
CA HIS A 327 -21.60 0.75 3.68
C HIS A 327 -22.44 1.71 4.52
N GLN A 328 -23.34 2.46 3.91
CA GLN A 328 -24.21 3.38 4.65
C GLN A 328 -25.09 2.62 5.63
N GLY A 329 -24.69 2.66 6.90
CA GLY A 329 -25.54 2.39 8.05
C GLY A 329 -25.58 0.97 8.59
N HIS A 330 -24.51 0.27 8.90
CA HIS A 330 -24.45 -0.81 9.91
C HIS A 330 -23.88 -2.19 9.53
N ARG A 331 -23.46 -2.46 8.29
CA ARG A 331 -22.84 -3.74 7.96
C ARG A 331 -21.54 -3.52 7.22
N TYR A 332 -20.41 -3.88 7.84
CA TYR A 332 -19.09 -3.79 7.22
C TYR A 332 -18.80 -4.97 6.28
N ASN A 333 -19.51 -6.08 6.45
CA ASN A 333 -19.38 -7.26 5.61
C ASN A 333 -20.65 -7.46 4.76
N ASP A 334 -20.57 -7.08 3.49
CA ASP A 334 -21.63 -7.33 2.51
C ASP A 334 -21.38 -8.69 1.84
N PRO A 335 -22.38 -9.59 1.77
CA PRO A 335 -22.18 -10.92 1.18
C PRO A 335 -21.91 -10.89 -0.33
N ARG A 336 -22.10 -9.77 -1.00
CA ARG A 336 -21.91 -9.63 -2.45
C ARG A 336 -20.46 -9.38 -2.84
N PHE A 337 -19.64 -8.81 -1.96
CA PHE A 337 -18.25 -8.49 -2.24
C PHE A 337 -17.37 -8.52 -0.98
N ILE A 338 -16.09 -8.75 -1.19
CA ILE A 338 -15.06 -8.79 -0.14
C ILE A 338 -13.97 -7.80 -0.53
N TRP A 339 -13.70 -6.84 0.36
CA TRP A 339 -12.59 -5.90 0.19
C TRP A 339 -11.26 -6.53 0.56
N THR A 340 -10.22 -6.11 -0.11
CA THR A 340 -8.84 -6.49 0.19
C THR A 340 -7.95 -5.25 0.14
N LEU A 341 -6.95 -5.23 1.00
CA LEU A 341 -5.93 -4.18 1.09
C LEU A 341 -4.54 -4.75 0.83
N GLU A 342 -3.61 -3.89 0.42
CA GLU A 342 -2.20 -4.24 0.23
C GLU A 342 -1.53 -4.77 1.51
N SER A 343 -2.00 -4.34 2.68
CA SER A 343 -1.52 -4.80 3.99
C SER A 343 -1.80 -6.28 4.28
N GLY A 344 -2.56 -6.97 3.42
CA GLY A 344 -3.01 -8.35 3.62
C GLY A 344 -4.33 -8.46 4.38
N VAL A 345 -4.99 -7.36 4.69
CA VAL A 345 -6.32 -7.38 5.33
C VAL A 345 -7.39 -7.74 4.29
N VAL A 346 -8.26 -8.68 4.67
CA VAL A 346 -9.37 -9.17 3.85
C VAL A 346 -10.68 -9.00 4.61
N GLY A 347 -11.68 -8.50 3.92
CA GLY A 347 -13.02 -8.23 4.48
C GLY A 347 -13.08 -6.95 5.30
N GLY A 348 -14.28 -6.70 5.84
CA GLY A 348 -14.56 -5.49 6.57
C GLY A 348 -14.61 -4.25 5.68
N MET A 349 -14.51 -3.10 6.32
CA MET A 349 -14.50 -1.81 5.65
C MET A 349 -13.16 -1.12 5.81
N PRO A 350 -12.38 -0.89 4.74
CA PRO A 350 -11.19 -0.07 4.74
C PRO A 350 -11.41 1.30 5.40
N ILE A 351 -10.50 1.71 6.28
CA ILE A 351 -10.67 2.97 7.03
C ILE A 351 -10.03 4.14 6.31
N GLY A 352 -8.82 3.96 5.79
CA GLY A 352 -8.05 5.01 5.14
C GLY A 352 -7.54 6.11 6.09
N GLY A 353 -7.02 7.20 5.55
CA GLY A 353 -6.46 8.33 6.31
C GLY A 353 -5.32 7.89 7.23
N SER A 354 -5.31 8.37 8.48
CA SER A 354 -4.30 8.00 9.50
C SER A 354 -4.38 6.54 9.98
N SER A 355 -5.27 5.74 9.38
CA SER A 355 -5.40 4.30 9.58
C SER A 355 -5.36 3.52 8.26
N SER A 356 -4.79 4.10 7.21
CA SER A 356 -4.59 3.44 5.91
C SER A 356 -3.83 2.13 6.08
N GLY A 357 -4.35 1.06 5.47
CA GLY A 357 -3.88 -0.30 5.65
C GLY A 357 -4.67 -1.11 6.67
N ALA A 358 -5.64 -0.53 7.39
CA ALA A 358 -6.54 -1.22 8.32
C ALA A 358 -7.99 -1.26 7.81
N SER A 359 -8.74 -2.28 8.23
CA SER A 359 -10.19 -2.39 8.01
C SER A 359 -10.92 -2.53 9.35
N ALA A 360 -12.12 -1.97 9.43
CA ALA A 360 -13.05 -2.27 10.50
C ALA A 360 -13.76 -3.59 10.21
N ASP A 361 -13.85 -4.47 11.21
CA ASP A 361 -14.49 -5.79 11.13
C ASP A 361 -13.87 -6.71 10.04
N PRO A 362 -12.53 -6.87 10.00
CA PRO A 362 -11.87 -7.74 9.04
C PRO A 362 -12.29 -9.20 9.22
N THR A 363 -12.32 -9.96 8.14
CA THR A 363 -12.63 -11.39 8.19
C THR A 363 -11.37 -12.26 8.24
N THR A 364 -10.25 -11.76 7.73
CA THR A 364 -8.99 -12.52 7.67
C THR A 364 -7.80 -11.57 7.55
N PHE A 365 -6.68 -11.97 8.15
CA PHE A 365 -5.38 -11.35 7.95
C PHE A 365 -4.45 -12.32 7.21
N LEU A 366 -3.91 -11.88 6.08
CA LEU A 366 -2.90 -12.58 5.32
C LEU A 366 -1.55 -11.85 5.42
N GLN A 367 -0.47 -12.50 5.02
CA GLN A 367 0.79 -11.79 4.80
C GLN A 367 0.63 -10.81 3.62
N ALA A 368 1.22 -9.63 3.72
CA ALA A 368 1.06 -8.57 2.73
C ALA A 368 1.53 -8.97 1.31
N SER A 369 2.57 -9.80 1.23
CA SER A 369 3.12 -10.30 -0.03
C SER A 369 2.38 -11.52 -0.61
N VAL A 370 1.41 -12.08 0.12
CA VAL A 370 0.64 -13.22 -0.40
C VAL A 370 -0.34 -12.72 -1.46
N PRO A 371 -0.12 -13.03 -2.75
CA PRO A 371 -1.03 -12.59 -3.79
C PRO A 371 -2.41 -13.22 -3.58
N LEU A 372 -3.43 -12.39 -3.55
CA LEU A 372 -4.81 -12.84 -3.55
C LEU A 372 -5.12 -13.49 -4.89
N ARG A 373 -5.00 -14.82 -4.95
CA ARG A 373 -5.27 -15.59 -6.15
C ARG A 373 -6.62 -16.25 -6.07
N ARG A 374 -7.46 -15.98 -7.04
CA ARG A 374 -8.66 -16.78 -7.29
C ARG A 374 -8.28 -18.14 -7.90
N GLY A 375 -9.11 -19.16 -7.67
CA GLY A 375 -9.01 -20.39 -8.44
C GLY A 375 -9.00 -20.08 -9.95
N GLY A 376 -7.99 -20.56 -10.68
CA GLY A 376 -7.78 -20.25 -12.10
C GLY A 376 -6.67 -19.24 -12.41
N GLY A 377 -5.92 -18.75 -11.41
CA GLY A 377 -4.69 -17.98 -11.60
C GLY A 377 -4.86 -16.46 -11.75
N ARG A 378 -6.09 -15.93 -11.71
CA ARG A 378 -6.36 -14.48 -11.70
C ARG A 378 -6.43 -13.94 -10.26
N GLY A 379 -6.10 -12.67 -10.06
CA GLY A 379 -6.05 -12.03 -8.74
C GLY A 379 -7.43 -11.63 -8.23
N VAL A 380 -7.85 -10.38 -8.47
CA VAL A 380 -9.10 -9.81 -7.98
C VAL A 380 -10.10 -9.61 -9.10
N ASP A 381 -11.40 -9.55 -8.77
CA ASP A 381 -12.45 -9.28 -9.76
C ASP A 381 -12.42 -7.83 -10.23
N MET A 382 -12.13 -6.89 -9.32
CA MET A 382 -11.97 -5.48 -9.63
C MET A 382 -10.88 -4.85 -8.75
N ALA A 383 -10.01 -4.06 -9.36
CA ALA A 383 -9.06 -3.21 -8.66
C ALA A 383 -9.43 -1.74 -8.85
N LEU A 384 -9.58 -1.02 -7.73
CA LEU A 384 -9.73 0.42 -7.68
C LEU A 384 -8.39 1.00 -7.23
N LEU A 385 -7.71 1.73 -8.11
CA LEU A 385 -6.35 2.21 -7.88
C LEU A 385 -6.25 3.71 -8.16
N GLY A 386 -5.40 4.42 -7.41
CA GLY A 386 -5.08 5.82 -7.67
C GLY A 386 -4.14 5.98 -8.86
N PHE A 387 -4.21 7.14 -9.53
CA PHE A 387 -3.23 7.54 -10.53
C PHE A 387 -2.78 8.99 -10.32
N GLY A 388 -1.50 9.26 -10.62
CA GLY A 388 -0.94 10.60 -10.62
C GLY A 388 -1.02 11.26 -11.98
N ALA A 389 -0.66 10.52 -13.03
CA ALA A 389 -0.78 10.96 -14.41
C ALA A 389 -1.12 9.78 -15.33
N ILE A 390 -1.81 10.07 -16.42
CA ILE A 390 -2.11 9.10 -17.48
C ILE A 390 -1.94 9.77 -18.84
N ASP A 391 -1.33 9.07 -19.79
CA ASP A 391 -1.16 9.58 -21.14
C ASP A 391 -2.16 8.96 -22.14
N ARG A 392 -2.17 9.51 -23.35
CA ARG A 392 -3.06 9.08 -24.43
C ARG A 392 -2.95 7.60 -24.77
N GLN A 393 -1.83 6.96 -24.49
CA GLN A 393 -1.61 5.53 -24.76
C GLN A 393 -2.06 4.62 -23.61
N GLY A 394 -2.61 5.19 -22.53
CA GLY A 394 -3.01 4.44 -21.34
C GLY A 394 -1.83 4.05 -20.45
N ARG A 395 -0.69 4.71 -20.59
CA ARG A 395 0.42 4.55 -19.66
C ARG A 395 0.16 5.38 -18.43
N VAL A 396 0.41 4.81 -17.27
CA VAL A 396 0.07 5.38 -15.96
C VAL A 396 1.33 5.61 -15.14
N ASP A 397 1.46 6.79 -14.55
CA ASP A 397 2.37 7.12 -13.47
C ASP A 397 1.56 7.31 -12.17
N VAL A 398 2.09 6.87 -11.04
CA VAL A 398 1.46 7.06 -9.72
C VAL A 398 1.61 8.48 -9.21
N ALA A 399 2.59 9.23 -9.69
CA ALA A 399 2.82 10.63 -9.37
C ALA A 399 2.58 11.53 -10.59
N HIS A 400 2.05 12.72 -10.34
CA HIS A 400 2.05 13.76 -11.36
C HIS A 400 3.48 14.26 -11.61
N PRO A 401 3.86 14.73 -12.82
CA PRO A 401 5.21 15.24 -13.09
C PRO A 401 5.71 16.33 -12.14
N ASN A 402 4.79 17.07 -11.54
CA ASN A 402 5.06 18.14 -10.56
C ASN A 402 4.95 17.67 -9.08
N GLU A 403 4.77 16.38 -8.84
CA GLU A 403 4.66 15.79 -7.51
C GLU A 403 5.87 14.89 -7.21
N ALA A 404 6.21 14.76 -5.92
CA ALA A 404 7.24 13.84 -5.48
C ALA A 404 6.81 12.39 -5.78
N PHE A 405 7.75 11.59 -6.29
CA PHE A 405 7.54 10.16 -6.42
C PHE A 405 7.76 9.46 -5.09
N LEU A 406 6.72 8.82 -4.56
CA LEU A 406 6.71 8.17 -3.25
C LEU A 406 6.53 6.64 -3.33
N GLY A 407 6.93 6.03 -4.44
CA GLY A 407 6.78 4.59 -4.70
C GLY A 407 5.53 4.27 -5.52
N VAL A 408 5.26 3.00 -5.79
CA VAL A 408 4.24 2.56 -6.76
C VAL A 408 2.96 1.99 -6.14
N GLY A 409 2.99 1.64 -4.85
CA GLY A 409 1.85 0.96 -4.23
C GLY A 409 1.46 -0.34 -4.95
N SER A 410 0.18 -0.64 -4.97
CA SER A 410 -0.37 -1.85 -5.59
C SER A 410 -0.42 -1.83 -7.12
N LEU A 411 -0.08 -0.70 -7.76
CA LEU A 411 -0.30 -0.55 -9.20
C LEU A 411 0.39 -1.64 -10.04
N ILE A 412 1.65 -1.94 -9.74
CA ILE A 412 2.44 -2.95 -10.49
C ILE A 412 2.00 -4.38 -10.15
N ASP A 413 1.64 -4.64 -8.89
CA ASP A 413 1.29 -5.99 -8.43
C ASP A 413 -0.16 -6.36 -8.74
N THR A 414 -1.10 -5.43 -8.55
CA THR A 414 -2.53 -5.73 -8.57
C THR A 414 -3.19 -5.45 -9.91
N ALA A 415 -2.86 -4.32 -10.58
CA ALA A 415 -3.51 -3.95 -11.82
C ALA A 415 -3.43 -5.04 -12.91
N PRO A 416 -2.27 -5.70 -13.14
CA PRO A 416 -2.18 -6.74 -14.17
C PRO A 416 -2.96 -8.01 -13.83
N GLN A 417 -3.38 -8.17 -12.57
CA GLN A 417 -4.09 -9.36 -12.08
C GLN A 417 -5.60 -9.13 -11.92
N ALA A 418 -6.07 -7.90 -12.10
CA ALA A 418 -7.48 -7.55 -11.99
C ALA A 418 -8.25 -7.87 -13.28
N ASP A 419 -9.48 -8.44 -13.16
CA ASP A 419 -10.36 -8.61 -14.31
C ASP A 419 -10.90 -7.26 -14.80
N ARG A 420 -11.18 -6.34 -13.85
CA ARG A 420 -11.58 -4.95 -14.12
C ARG A 420 -10.63 -3.99 -13.42
N LEU A 421 -10.15 -3.00 -14.14
CA LEU A 421 -9.31 -1.93 -13.60
C LEU A 421 -10.06 -0.59 -13.64
N VAL A 422 -10.19 0.04 -12.47
CA VAL A 422 -10.78 1.37 -12.32
C VAL A 422 -9.73 2.30 -11.69
N LEU A 423 -9.31 3.28 -12.45
CA LEU A 423 -8.35 4.30 -12.02
C LEU A 423 -9.10 5.52 -11.49
N LEU A 424 -8.75 5.98 -10.29
CA LEU A 424 -9.39 7.07 -9.57
C LEU A 424 -8.42 8.22 -9.35
N GLY A 425 -8.82 9.43 -9.69
CA GLY A 425 -8.02 10.63 -9.47
C GLY A 425 -8.75 11.89 -9.90
N THR A 426 -8.29 13.05 -9.44
CA THR A 426 -8.83 14.33 -9.91
C THR A 426 -8.42 14.58 -11.36
N PHE A 427 -9.20 15.37 -12.10
CA PHE A 427 -8.85 15.76 -13.47
C PHE A 427 -7.56 16.59 -13.52
N SER A 428 -7.35 17.41 -12.49
CA SER A 428 -6.15 18.25 -12.37
C SER A 428 -5.69 18.35 -10.90
N THR A 429 -4.40 18.68 -10.72
CA THR A 429 -3.81 18.98 -9.41
C THR A 429 -2.98 20.26 -9.52
N GLY A 430 -3.15 21.19 -8.56
CA GLY A 430 -2.41 22.47 -8.59
C GLY A 430 -2.55 23.25 -9.91
N GLY A 431 -3.69 23.11 -10.61
CA GLY A 431 -3.93 23.74 -11.90
C GLY A 431 -3.33 22.98 -13.12
N HIS A 432 -2.65 21.87 -12.90
CA HIS A 432 -2.07 21.04 -13.96
C HIS A 432 -2.93 19.80 -14.24
N PRO A 433 -3.24 19.47 -15.51
CA PRO A 433 -4.02 18.29 -15.85
C PRO A 433 -3.25 17.01 -15.53
N ARG A 434 -3.94 15.99 -15.01
CA ARG A 434 -3.37 14.64 -14.82
C ARG A 434 -3.37 13.82 -16.12
N PHE A 435 -4.11 14.28 -17.13
CA PHE A 435 -4.04 13.76 -18.48
C PHE A 435 -2.92 14.48 -19.21
N VAL A 436 -1.81 13.78 -19.49
CA VAL A 436 -0.56 14.35 -20.00
C VAL A 436 -0.22 13.79 -21.39
N ASP A 437 0.55 14.50 -22.21
CA ASP A 437 1.00 13.95 -23.48
C ASP A 437 1.85 12.69 -23.28
N ARG A 438 2.69 12.69 -22.24
CA ARG A 438 3.54 11.57 -21.89
C ARG A 438 3.78 11.54 -20.37
N VAL A 439 3.63 10.35 -19.77
CA VAL A 439 3.99 10.16 -18.35
C VAL A 439 5.50 10.27 -18.12
N THR A 440 5.88 10.62 -16.91
CA THR A 440 7.30 10.73 -16.51
C THR A 440 7.92 9.35 -16.26
N ARG A 441 7.13 8.44 -15.66
CA ARG A 441 7.53 7.05 -15.38
C ARG A 441 6.45 6.11 -15.87
N LEU A 442 6.86 5.03 -16.48
CA LEU A 442 5.92 3.96 -16.85
C LEU A 442 5.76 3.01 -15.67
N CYS A 443 4.75 3.26 -14.82
CA CYS A 443 4.41 2.37 -13.72
C CYS A 443 3.47 1.24 -14.17
N LEU A 444 2.56 1.52 -15.11
CA LEU A 444 1.63 0.56 -15.67
C LEU A 444 1.27 0.94 -17.11
N ASP A 445 1.25 -0.05 -18.00
CA ASP A 445 0.57 0.05 -19.30
C ASP A 445 -0.85 -0.55 -19.10
N ALA A 446 -1.83 0.29 -18.84
CA ALA A 446 -3.18 -0.14 -18.48
C ALA A 446 -3.91 -0.84 -19.63
N VAL A 447 -3.51 -0.62 -20.87
CA VAL A 447 -4.12 -1.25 -22.06
C VAL A 447 -3.58 -2.68 -22.26
N ARG A 448 -2.29 -2.89 -22.00
CA ARG A 448 -1.64 -4.20 -22.16
C ARG A 448 -1.83 -5.12 -20.95
N GLY A 449 -1.94 -4.54 -19.76
CA GLY A 449 -2.07 -5.27 -18.50
C GLY A 449 -3.51 -5.64 -18.13
N ALA A 450 -4.50 -4.99 -18.74
CA ALA A 450 -5.91 -5.26 -18.45
C ALA A 450 -6.39 -6.59 -19.08
N SER A 451 -7.37 -7.21 -18.42
CA SER A 451 -8.16 -8.29 -18.99
C SER A 451 -9.03 -7.77 -20.15
N ASP A 452 -9.98 -8.61 -20.67
CA ASP A 452 -10.85 -8.24 -21.80
C ASP A 452 -11.73 -6.99 -21.56
N GLU A 453 -11.87 -6.53 -20.31
CA GLU A 453 -12.60 -5.31 -19.97
C GLU A 453 -11.67 -4.08 -20.03
N ARG A 454 -12.12 -3.07 -20.75
CA ARG A 454 -11.38 -1.83 -20.97
C ARG A 454 -11.32 -1.00 -19.70
N PRO A 455 -10.12 -0.61 -19.22
CA PRO A 455 -9.98 0.16 -17.99
C PRO A 455 -10.80 1.45 -18.00
N LEU A 456 -11.36 1.79 -16.84
CA LEU A 456 -12.04 3.07 -16.61
C LEU A 456 -11.14 4.03 -15.85
N VAL A 457 -11.27 5.31 -16.18
CA VAL A 457 -10.67 6.42 -15.42
C VAL A 457 -11.80 7.32 -14.96
N ILE A 458 -11.96 7.47 -13.64
CA ILE A 458 -13.03 8.26 -13.03
C ILE A 458 -12.42 9.52 -12.40
N THR A 459 -12.93 10.67 -12.82
CA THR A 459 -12.60 11.98 -12.26
C THR A 459 -13.87 12.72 -11.86
N GLU A 460 -13.74 13.86 -11.21
CA GLU A 460 -14.87 14.74 -10.87
C GLU A 460 -15.56 15.36 -12.09
N LEU A 461 -14.84 15.52 -13.19
CA LEU A 461 -15.38 16.14 -14.42
C LEU A 461 -16.03 15.13 -15.36
N GLY A 462 -15.63 13.87 -15.29
CA GLY A 462 -16.15 12.85 -16.19
C GLY A 462 -15.51 11.48 -16.02
N VAL A 463 -16.08 10.51 -16.72
CA VAL A 463 -15.60 9.14 -16.79
C VAL A 463 -15.03 8.88 -18.18
N PHE A 464 -13.82 8.32 -18.21
CA PHE A 464 -13.11 8.00 -19.44
C PHE A 464 -12.90 6.50 -19.53
N ARG A 465 -12.92 5.96 -20.74
CA ARG A 465 -12.57 4.58 -21.04
C ARG A 465 -11.27 4.57 -21.84
N LEU A 466 -10.35 3.72 -21.42
CA LEU A 466 -9.16 3.41 -22.18
C LEU A 466 -9.48 2.32 -23.23
N ASP A 467 -9.30 2.63 -24.50
CA ASP A 467 -9.56 1.70 -25.59
C ASP A 467 -8.48 1.84 -26.66
N ARG A 468 -7.70 0.79 -26.89
CA ARG A 468 -6.66 0.70 -27.94
C ARG A 468 -5.70 1.89 -28.00
N GLY A 469 -5.34 2.44 -26.84
CA GLY A 469 -4.47 3.61 -26.76
C GLY A 469 -5.17 4.95 -26.95
N GLU A 470 -6.50 5.00 -26.80
CA GLU A 470 -7.29 6.23 -26.79
C GLU A 470 -8.00 6.43 -25.45
N LEU A 471 -7.99 7.67 -24.97
CA LEU A 471 -8.84 8.13 -23.88
C LEU A 471 -10.17 8.60 -24.45
N ILE A 472 -11.25 7.89 -24.12
CA ILE A 472 -12.59 8.18 -24.65
C ILE A 472 -13.49 8.66 -23.53
N LEU A 473 -13.96 9.91 -23.58
CA LEU A 473 -14.94 10.45 -22.65
C LEU A 473 -16.30 9.76 -22.89
N ILE A 474 -16.82 9.08 -21.87
CA ILE A 474 -18.09 8.33 -21.92
C ILE A 474 -19.18 8.91 -21.02
N GLU A 475 -18.79 9.62 -19.95
CA GLU A 475 -19.71 10.34 -19.08
C GLU A 475 -19.15 11.72 -18.73
N VAL A 476 -20.04 12.69 -18.52
CA VAL A 476 -19.68 14.08 -18.18
C VAL A 476 -20.47 14.55 -16.96
N ALA A 477 -19.83 15.29 -16.07
CA ALA A 477 -20.48 15.88 -14.90
C ALA A 477 -21.46 17.00 -15.30
N PRO A 478 -22.57 17.19 -14.58
CA PRO A 478 -23.53 18.26 -14.85
C PRO A 478 -22.85 19.64 -14.83
N GLY A 479 -23.16 20.46 -15.83
CA GLY A 479 -22.64 21.83 -15.94
C GLY A 479 -21.23 21.96 -16.51
N VAL A 480 -20.55 20.85 -16.83
CA VAL A 480 -19.21 20.84 -17.45
C VAL A 480 -19.34 21.01 -18.96
N ASP A 481 -18.64 21.99 -19.51
CA ASP A 481 -18.46 22.14 -20.95
C ASP A 481 -17.33 21.23 -21.44
N VAL A 482 -17.69 20.23 -22.26
CA VAL A 482 -16.73 19.21 -22.73
C VAL A 482 -15.54 19.83 -23.45
N GLN A 483 -15.77 20.87 -24.26
CA GLN A 483 -14.70 21.50 -25.04
C GLN A 483 -13.83 22.43 -24.17
N ALA A 484 -14.46 23.27 -23.35
CA ALA A 484 -13.76 24.27 -22.54
C ALA A 484 -13.11 23.67 -21.29
N ASP A 485 -13.81 22.78 -20.57
CA ASP A 485 -13.37 22.28 -19.25
C ASP A 485 -12.56 20.99 -19.33
N ILE A 486 -12.78 20.16 -20.35
CA ILE A 486 -12.10 18.87 -20.50
C ILE A 486 -11.07 18.93 -21.64
N VAL A 487 -11.51 19.09 -22.89
CA VAL A 487 -10.62 18.96 -24.05
C VAL A 487 -9.55 20.05 -24.08
N ALA A 488 -9.93 21.31 -23.87
CA ALA A 488 -8.98 22.44 -23.89
C ALA A 488 -8.03 22.45 -22.67
N ARG A 489 -8.42 21.83 -21.56
CA ARG A 489 -7.62 21.78 -20.33
C ARG A 489 -6.82 20.49 -20.19
N SER A 490 -7.07 19.48 -21.01
CA SER A 490 -6.29 18.25 -21.04
C SER A 490 -4.90 18.48 -21.62
N GLY A 491 -3.89 17.83 -21.06
CA GLY A 491 -2.53 17.83 -21.61
C GLY A 491 -2.33 16.82 -22.75
N CYS A 492 -3.35 16.03 -23.10
CA CYS A 492 -3.32 15.10 -24.23
C CYS A 492 -4.68 15.05 -24.94
N PRO A 493 -4.73 14.56 -26.19
CA PRO A 493 -5.98 14.40 -26.92
C PRO A 493 -6.96 13.46 -26.20
N ILE A 494 -8.19 13.91 -26.03
CA ILE A 494 -9.31 13.12 -25.52
C ILE A 494 -10.33 12.98 -26.65
N ARG A 495 -10.69 11.77 -26.99
CA ARG A 495 -11.79 11.49 -27.91
C ARG A 495 -13.11 11.57 -27.15
N THR A 496 -14.09 12.23 -27.73
CA THR A 496 -15.46 12.23 -27.21
C THR A 496 -16.34 11.33 -28.06
N ILE A 497 -17.26 10.60 -27.45
CA ILE A 497 -18.37 9.99 -28.20
C ILE A 497 -19.38 11.08 -28.57
N ASP A 498 -20.24 10.82 -29.56
CA ASP A 498 -21.19 11.84 -30.09
C ASP A 498 -22.04 12.49 -28.99
N ALA A 499 -22.43 11.70 -27.96
CA ALA A 499 -23.17 12.20 -26.80
C ALA A 499 -22.68 11.47 -25.52
N PRO A 500 -21.69 12.01 -24.80
CA PRO A 500 -21.31 11.50 -23.49
C PRO A 500 -22.53 11.52 -22.55
N ARG A 501 -22.78 10.43 -21.82
CA ARG A 501 -23.89 10.36 -20.87
C ARG A 501 -23.65 11.33 -19.71
N PRO A 502 -24.66 11.95 -19.14
CA PRO A 502 -24.49 12.68 -17.89
C PRO A 502 -24.12 11.67 -16.78
N MET A 503 -23.18 12.04 -15.91
CA MET A 503 -22.92 11.27 -14.70
C MET A 503 -24.21 11.22 -13.85
N PRO A 504 -24.52 10.08 -13.19
CA PRO A 504 -25.73 9.94 -12.40
C PRO A 504 -25.87 11.02 -11.32
N ALA A 505 -27.04 11.67 -11.24
CA ALA A 505 -27.27 12.81 -10.32
C ALA A 505 -26.98 12.49 -8.84
N GLN A 506 -27.21 11.24 -8.42
CA GLN A 506 -26.93 10.79 -7.06
C GLN A 506 -25.43 10.87 -6.68
N VAL A 507 -24.52 10.91 -7.65
CA VAL A 507 -23.07 11.05 -7.41
C VAL A 507 -22.76 12.41 -6.77
N PHE A 508 -23.52 13.46 -7.09
CA PHE A 508 -23.34 14.82 -6.60
C PHE A 508 -24.12 15.14 -5.32
N GLY A 509 -24.92 14.18 -4.83
CA GLY A 509 -25.71 14.35 -3.62
C GLY A 509 -24.94 14.03 -2.35
N HIS A 510 -25.48 14.47 -1.20
CA HIS A 510 -24.99 14.14 0.14
C HIS A 510 -25.73 12.95 0.78
N LYS A 511 -26.86 12.54 0.19
CA LYS A 511 -27.64 11.40 0.67
C LYS A 511 -26.93 10.09 0.31
N ALA A 512 -27.23 9.05 1.07
CA ALA A 512 -26.86 7.68 0.74
C ALA A 512 -27.11 7.40 -0.75
N ILE A 513 -26.23 6.65 -1.37
CA ILE A 513 -26.50 6.11 -2.71
C ILE A 513 -27.70 5.20 -2.56
N ASP A 514 -28.81 5.60 -3.18
CA ASP A 514 -30.03 4.81 -3.13
C ASP A 514 -29.86 3.58 -4.00
N TRP A 515 -29.79 2.42 -3.36
CA TRP A 515 -29.57 1.14 -4.02
C TRP A 515 -30.59 0.14 -3.51
N PRO A 516 -31.38 -0.48 -4.37
CA PRO A 516 -32.30 -1.52 -3.94
C PRO A 516 -31.51 -2.71 -3.38
N PHE A 517 -31.50 -2.84 -2.07
CA PHE A 517 -31.03 -4.05 -1.42
C PHE A 517 -31.92 -5.21 -1.91
N VAL A 518 -31.35 -6.13 -2.67
CA VAL A 518 -31.98 -7.42 -2.87
C VAL A 518 -31.86 -8.15 -1.54
N THR A 519 -32.98 -8.24 -0.81
CA THR A 519 -33.13 -8.97 0.46
C THR A 519 -32.90 -10.45 0.27
#